data_688a6709e42d83b498ce858006c397ad
#
_entry.id   688a6709e42d83b498ce858006c397ad
#
_cell.length_a   1.000
_cell.length_b   1.000
_cell.length_c   1.000
_cell.angle_alpha   90.00
_cell.angle_beta   90.00
_cell.angle_gamma   90.00
#
_symmetry.space_group_name_H-M   'P 1'
#
loop_
_entity.id
_entity.type
_entity.pdbx_description
1 polymer ?
#
loop_
_entity_poly.entity_id
_entity_poly.type
_entity_poly.pdbx_seq_one_letter_code
_entity_poly.pdbx_strand_id
1 'polypeptide(L)'
;MEFVKGENRFFKEDENGKLIAEVTWVPSGDSLVILDHTFVDESLRGQGIASELVEKVAETMRAEGKKIVATCPFAKAEFERKPDKYNDIKA
;
A
#
# COMPACT_ATOMS: atom_id res chain seq x y z
N MET A 1 -12.36 -2.00 4.34
CA MET A 1 -11.72 -2.00 5.68
C MET A 1 -11.08 -0.65 5.92
N GLU A 2 -11.17 -0.15 7.12
CA GLU A 2 -10.53 1.11 7.48
C GLU A 2 -9.15 0.85 8.05
N PHE A 3 -8.17 1.67 7.60
CA PHE A 3 -6.80 1.56 8.07
C PHE A 3 -6.39 2.82 8.81
N VAL A 4 -5.51 2.65 9.78
CA VAL A 4 -4.92 3.78 10.51
C VAL A 4 -3.69 4.25 9.72
N LYS A 5 -3.55 5.56 9.55
CA LYS A 5 -2.37 6.13 8.90
C LYS A 5 -1.30 6.40 9.96
N GLY A 6 -0.13 5.79 9.78
CA GLY A 6 1.05 6.08 10.57
C GLY A 6 2.04 6.86 9.73
N GLU A 7 3.27 6.99 10.24
CA GLU A 7 4.34 7.62 9.49
C GLU A 7 4.81 6.64 8.41
N ASN A 8 4.57 6.99 7.14
CA ASN A 8 4.95 6.19 5.98
C ASN A 8 4.36 4.76 6.00
N ARG A 9 3.13 4.63 6.52
CA ARG A 9 2.43 3.35 6.52
C ARG A 9 0.93 3.52 6.71
N PHE A 10 0.19 2.48 6.31
CA PHE A 10 -1.19 2.25 6.74
C PHE A 10 -1.22 0.89 7.42
N PHE A 11 -2.01 0.76 8.46
CA PHE A 11 -2.07 -0.50 9.19
C PHE A 11 -3.42 -0.71 9.86
N LYS A 12 -3.63 -1.95 10.30
CA LYS A 12 -4.81 -2.34 11.05
C LYS A 12 -4.37 -3.30 12.15
N GLU A 13 -4.88 -3.07 13.35
CA GLU A 13 -4.70 -3.99 14.48
C GLU A 13 -6.05 -4.59 14.84
N ASP A 14 -6.04 -5.78 15.45
CA ASP A 14 -7.25 -6.37 15.97
C ASP A 14 -7.59 -5.75 17.34
N GLU A 15 -8.65 -6.20 17.97
CA GLU A 15 -9.09 -5.66 19.24
C GLU A 15 -8.11 -5.89 20.40
N ASN A 16 -7.15 -6.79 20.21
CA ASN A 16 -6.09 -7.08 21.19
C ASN A 16 -4.79 -6.34 20.90
N GLY A 17 -4.77 -5.48 19.88
CA GLY A 17 -3.58 -4.75 19.50
C GLY A 17 -2.61 -5.52 18.61
N LYS A 18 -3.03 -6.68 18.10
CA LYS A 18 -2.18 -7.46 17.20
C LYS A 18 -2.24 -6.87 15.79
N LEU A 19 -1.07 -6.65 15.18
CA LEU A 19 -1.01 -6.17 13.79
C LEU A 19 -1.54 -7.25 12.86
N ILE A 20 -2.56 -6.93 12.06
CA ILE A 20 -3.18 -7.88 11.14
C ILE A 20 -3.10 -7.46 9.68
N ALA A 21 -2.75 -6.21 9.40
CA ALA A 21 -2.54 -5.74 8.03
C ALA A 21 -1.64 -4.52 8.06
N GLU A 22 -0.75 -4.39 7.08
CA GLU A 22 0.16 -3.26 6.99
C GLU A 22 0.71 -3.10 5.58
N VAL A 23 0.89 -1.85 5.18
CA VAL A 23 1.66 -1.49 3.99
C VAL A 23 2.59 -0.35 4.39
N THR A 24 3.85 -0.42 3.93
CA THR A 24 4.84 0.60 4.24
C THR A 24 5.44 1.16 2.95
N TRP A 25 5.94 2.38 3.03
CA TRP A 25 6.68 3.00 1.93
C TRP A 25 7.81 3.85 2.50
N VAL A 26 8.80 4.12 1.64
CA VAL A 26 9.94 4.94 2.01
C VAL A 26 9.99 6.13 1.05
N PRO A 27 10.01 7.36 1.55
CA PRO A 27 10.18 8.53 0.68
C PRO A 27 11.56 8.51 0.01
N SER A 28 11.58 8.91 -1.28
CA SER A 28 12.81 9.01 -2.06
C SER A 28 12.77 10.36 -2.78
N GLY A 29 13.30 11.40 -2.14
CA GLY A 29 13.17 12.76 -2.64
C GLY A 29 11.77 13.31 -2.39
N ASP A 30 11.42 14.39 -3.09
CA ASP A 30 10.19 15.12 -2.83
C ASP A 30 8.96 14.59 -3.57
N SER A 31 9.18 13.83 -4.63
CA SER A 31 8.08 13.44 -5.53
C SER A 31 7.96 11.94 -5.76
N LEU A 32 8.71 11.15 -5.02
CA LEU A 32 8.75 9.69 -5.21
C LEU A 32 8.70 8.97 -3.88
N VAL A 33 7.97 7.84 -3.83
CA VAL A 33 8.02 6.92 -2.69
C VAL A 33 8.26 5.51 -3.21
N ILE A 34 8.88 4.69 -2.36
CA ILE A 34 9.13 3.28 -2.65
C ILE A 34 8.21 2.46 -1.77
N LEU A 35 7.25 1.77 -2.38
CA LEU A 35 6.35 0.87 -1.67
C LEU A 35 7.09 -0.46 -1.52
N ASP A 36 7.54 -0.74 -0.30
CA ASP A 36 8.51 -1.80 -0.05
C ASP A 36 7.95 -3.03 0.67
N HIS A 37 6.78 -2.93 1.29
CA HIS A 37 6.27 -4.04 2.09
C HIS A 37 4.75 -4.01 2.24
N THR A 38 4.14 -5.20 2.11
CA THR A 38 2.74 -5.43 2.48
C THR A 38 2.65 -6.67 3.34
N PHE A 39 1.76 -6.62 4.34
CA PHE A 39 1.50 -7.75 5.22
C PHE A 39 0.01 -7.90 5.45
N VAL A 40 -0.49 -9.11 5.36
CA VAL A 40 -1.88 -9.44 5.72
C VAL A 40 -1.85 -10.74 6.50
N ASP A 41 -2.44 -10.72 7.70
CA ASP A 41 -2.54 -11.91 8.53
C ASP A 41 -3.35 -13.00 7.84
N GLU A 42 -3.03 -14.26 8.13
CA GLU A 42 -3.72 -15.41 7.54
C GLU A 42 -5.24 -15.35 7.71
N SER A 43 -5.70 -14.87 8.85
CA SER A 43 -7.13 -14.76 9.14
C SER A 43 -7.88 -13.86 8.17
N LEU A 44 -7.18 -12.97 7.48
CA LEU A 44 -7.77 -12.01 6.55
C LEU A 44 -7.51 -12.35 5.08
N ARG A 45 -6.82 -13.42 4.79
CA ARG A 45 -6.49 -13.78 3.42
C ARG A 45 -7.74 -14.13 2.61
N GLY A 46 -7.69 -13.85 1.33
CA GLY A 46 -8.81 -14.10 0.43
C GLY A 46 -9.87 -13.02 0.43
N GLN A 47 -9.68 -11.93 1.18
CA GLN A 47 -10.63 -10.83 1.27
C GLN A 47 -10.22 -9.60 0.49
N GLY A 48 -9.09 -9.65 -0.24
CA GLY A 48 -8.62 -8.51 -1.01
C GLY A 48 -8.00 -7.39 -0.19
N ILE A 49 -7.59 -7.67 1.04
CA ILE A 49 -7.05 -6.66 1.95
C ILE A 49 -5.73 -6.07 1.44
N ALA A 50 -4.85 -6.92 0.90
CA ALA A 50 -3.57 -6.42 0.37
C ALA A 50 -3.79 -5.45 -0.80
N SER A 51 -4.76 -5.75 -1.66
CA SER A 51 -5.13 -4.83 -2.76
C SER A 51 -5.67 -3.51 -2.23
N GLU A 52 -6.47 -3.54 -1.16
CA GLU A 52 -6.97 -2.33 -0.53
C GLU A 52 -5.84 -1.49 0.05
N LEU A 53 -4.83 -2.14 0.64
CA LEU A 53 -3.65 -1.43 1.19
C LEU A 53 -2.88 -0.71 0.08
N VAL A 54 -2.61 -1.39 -1.03
CA VAL A 54 -1.90 -0.79 -2.17
C VAL A 54 -2.72 0.36 -2.75
N GLU A 55 -4.03 0.18 -2.88
CA GLU A 55 -4.92 1.22 -3.39
C GLU A 55 -4.91 2.44 -2.48
N LYS A 56 -4.87 2.24 -1.17
CA LYS A 56 -4.83 3.33 -0.20
C LYS A 56 -3.56 4.16 -0.35
N VAL A 57 -2.42 3.51 -0.54
CA VAL A 57 -1.16 4.22 -0.80
C VAL A 57 -1.25 5.00 -2.12
N ALA A 58 -1.80 4.38 -3.16
CA ALA A 58 -1.95 5.04 -4.46
C ALA A 58 -2.81 6.29 -4.37
N GLU A 59 -3.93 6.23 -3.66
CA GLU A 59 -4.80 7.38 -3.46
C GLU A 59 -4.08 8.50 -2.71
N THR A 60 -3.34 8.14 -1.67
CA THR A 60 -2.59 9.10 -0.86
C THR A 60 -1.52 9.81 -1.70
N MET A 61 -0.75 9.04 -2.48
CA MET A 61 0.32 9.61 -3.30
C MET A 61 -0.24 10.43 -4.45
N ARG A 62 -1.36 10.03 -5.01
CA ARG A 62 -2.04 10.80 -6.04
C ARG A 62 -2.46 12.18 -5.51
N ALA A 63 -3.00 12.20 -4.30
CA ALA A 63 -3.39 13.45 -3.64
C ALA A 63 -2.18 14.35 -3.32
N GLU A 64 -1.02 13.75 -3.06
CA GLU A 64 0.21 14.49 -2.75
C GLU A 64 1.04 14.81 -4.00
N GLY A 65 0.61 14.39 -5.17
CA GLY A 65 1.35 14.62 -6.41
C GLY A 65 2.63 13.81 -6.53
N LYS A 66 2.68 12.65 -5.88
CA LYS A 66 3.86 11.80 -5.88
C LYS A 66 3.65 10.54 -6.70
N LYS A 67 4.76 9.92 -7.13
CA LYS A 67 4.76 8.65 -7.85
C LYS A 67 5.26 7.54 -6.94
N ILE A 68 4.96 6.30 -7.33
CA ILE A 68 5.31 5.11 -6.55
C ILE A 68 6.20 4.18 -7.37
N VAL A 69 7.31 3.77 -6.77
CA VAL A 69 8.10 2.62 -7.25
C VAL A 69 7.72 1.46 -6.35
N ALA A 70 7.29 0.35 -6.92
CA ALA A 70 6.94 -0.85 -6.15
C ALA A 70 8.13 -1.81 -6.14
N THR A 71 8.72 -2.03 -4.97
CA THR A 71 9.74 -3.08 -4.79
C THR A 71 9.14 -4.29 -4.10
N CYS A 72 8.00 -4.12 -3.42
CA CYS A 72 7.25 -5.24 -2.87
C CYS A 72 6.66 -6.07 -4.01
N PRO A 73 6.91 -7.39 -4.05
CA PRO A 73 6.40 -8.25 -5.13
C PRO A 73 4.90 -8.18 -5.31
N PHE A 74 4.14 -8.09 -4.23
CA PHE A 74 2.69 -7.99 -4.32
C PHE A 74 2.26 -6.70 -5.02
N ALA A 75 2.80 -5.56 -4.59
CA ALA A 75 2.45 -4.26 -5.16
C ALA A 75 2.86 -4.18 -6.63
N LYS A 76 4.03 -4.73 -6.96
CA LYS A 76 4.50 -4.77 -8.34
C LYS A 76 3.53 -5.55 -9.22
N ALA A 77 3.08 -6.70 -8.74
CA ALA A 77 2.12 -7.53 -9.48
C ALA A 77 0.76 -6.84 -9.61
N GLU A 78 0.31 -6.12 -8.58
CA GLU A 78 -0.93 -5.35 -8.64
C GLU A 78 -0.86 -4.28 -9.72
N PHE A 79 0.25 -3.54 -9.79
CA PHE A 79 0.43 -2.50 -10.79
C PHE A 79 0.43 -3.08 -12.21
N GLU A 80 1.02 -4.25 -12.39
CA GLU A 80 1.06 -4.92 -13.69
C GLU A 80 -0.29 -5.48 -14.11
N ARG A 81 -1.07 -5.99 -13.14
CA ARG A 81 -2.40 -6.55 -13.43
C ARG A 81 -3.46 -5.50 -13.69
N LYS A 82 -3.30 -4.32 -13.10
CA LYS A 82 -4.31 -3.25 -13.15
C LYS A 82 -3.71 -1.95 -13.68
N PRO A 83 -3.19 -1.95 -14.92
CA PRO A 83 -2.53 -0.77 -15.46
C PRO A 83 -3.44 0.45 -15.53
N ASP A 84 -4.71 0.27 -15.86
CA ASP A 84 -5.65 1.39 -15.94
C ASP A 84 -5.85 2.09 -14.60
N LYS A 85 -5.65 1.36 -13.52
CA LYS A 85 -5.84 1.90 -12.18
C LYS A 85 -4.60 2.62 -11.65
N TYR A 86 -3.41 2.17 -12.03
CA TYR A 86 -2.17 2.61 -11.40
C TYR A 86 -1.17 3.31 -12.32
N ASN A 87 -1.40 3.36 -13.64
CA ASN A 87 -0.45 3.98 -14.57
C ASN A 87 -0.15 5.43 -14.23
N ASP A 88 -1.11 6.15 -13.69
CA ASP A 88 -0.96 7.58 -13.38
C ASP A 88 -0.02 7.84 -12.20
N ILE A 89 0.16 6.86 -11.31
CA ILE A 89 1.01 7.02 -10.12
C ILE A 89 2.26 6.13 -10.16
N LYS A 90 2.35 5.25 -11.10
CA LYS A 90 3.50 4.36 -11.25
C LYS A 90 4.69 5.15 -11.80
N ALA A 91 5.81 5.04 -11.11
CA ALA A 91 7.04 5.68 -11.56
C ALA A 91 7.72 4.90 -12.68
#